data_ab2f15767aff154d21782f20915a6e2a
#
_entry.id   ab2f15767aff154d21782f20915a6e2a
#
_cell.length_a   1.000
_cell.length_b   1.000
_cell.length_c   1.000
_cell.angle_alpha   90.00
_cell.angle_beta   90.00
_cell.angle_gamma   90.00
#
_symmetry.space_group_name_H-M   'P 1'
#
loop_
_entity.id
_entity.type
_entity.pdbx_description
1 polymer ?
#
loop_
_entity_poly.entity_id
_entity_poly.type
_entity_poly.pdbx_seq_one_letter_code
_entity_poly.pdbx_strand_id
1 'polypeptide(L)'
;MKNYLKIICLAATLLGVTTVAHAWEPKAPIRVIIGYGAGGSTDVIGRLMLKKIEDQKGWKFIVENKTGAQGGLAANEIKNAPPDGYVIGILSNANFALDHLISKSSTYMPEDFHYLGTIARIEYALVAAKDAPYNNLAELAEYTKKNGPISFSSTGRVLELTMERISQKLGIEFVSAPTSGSAQSVQLVLGGHANVTISGGVHVPYVESGQLKSIASVTGGRADYAPDIGTSMEQGGGFVLENYFLLAGPKNLPPDVAKAIEDAIDEAVKSQEVGDYAAKTYNTRGNRGSKQSTEDVMTQSREWREWLPNSKSTKLVVQ
;
A
#
# COMPACT_ATOMS: atom_id res chain seq x y z
N MET A 1 53.42 53.95 -18.05
CA MET A 1 52.79 53.52 -16.75
C MET A 1 51.32 53.93 -16.61
N LYS A 2 50.49 53.85 -17.66
CA LYS A 2 49.06 54.26 -17.59
C LYS A 2 48.09 53.18 -18.06
N ASN A 3 48.57 51.98 -18.46
CA ASN A 3 47.69 50.93 -18.99
C ASN A 3 47.49 49.71 -18.13
N TYR A 4 48.04 49.61 -16.89
CA TYR A 4 47.88 48.48 -16.00
C TYR A 4 46.75 48.66 -14.96
N LEU A 5 46.17 49.88 -14.86
CA LEU A 5 45.14 50.17 -13.86
C LEU A 5 43.71 49.87 -14.33
N LYS A 6 43.51 49.56 -15.65
CA LYS A 6 42.16 49.23 -16.20
C LYS A 6 41.84 47.74 -16.22
N ILE A 7 42.79 46.86 -15.95
CA ILE A 7 42.59 45.42 -16.00
C ILE A 7 42.17 44.85 -14.61
N ILE A 8 42.45 45.58 -13.54
CA ILE A 8 42.14 45.11 -12.15
C ILE A 8 40.65 45.33 -11.76
N CYS A 9 39.93 46.23 -12.41
CA CYS A 9 38.51 46.48 -12.08
C CYS A 9 37.50 45.56 -12.77
N LEU A 10 37.92 44.67 -13.66
CA LEU A 10 36.99 43.78 -14.38
C LEU A 10 36.97 42.33 -13.83
N ALA A 11 37.83 42.03 -12.85
CA ALA A 11 37.92 40.70 -12.23
C ALA A 11 37.13 40.56 -10.93
N ALA A 12 36.45 41.62 -10.46
CA ALA A 12 35.79 41.63 -9.14
C ALA A 12 34.25 41.47 -9.18
N THR A 13 33.63 41.15 -10.33
CA THR A 13 32.16 41.08 -10.47
C THR A 13 31.62 39.69 -10.80
N LEU A 14 32.40 38.64 -10.58
CA LEU A 14 31.93 37.26 -10.67
C LEU A 14 31.90 36.57 -9.27
N LEU A 15 31.50 37.29 -8.25
CA LEU A 15 30.98 36.69 -7.05
C LEU A 15 29.58 36.19 -7.38
N GLY A 16 29.49 34.96 -7.91
CA GLY A 16 28.24 34.26 -8.10
C GLY A 16 27.49 34.26 -6.80
N VAL A 17 26.37 34.98 -6.76
CA VAL A 17 25.36 34.78 -5.73
C VAL A 17 24.90 33.34 -5.87
N THR A 18 25.52 32.44 -5.11
CA THR A 18 24.95 31.12 -4.88
C THR A 18 23.68 31.40 -4.10
N THR A 19 22.54 31.51 -4.79
CA THR A 19 21.24 31.36 -4.17
C THR A 19 21.24 30.00 -3.50
N VAL A 20 21.42 29.98 -2.19
CA VAL A 20 21.10 28.81 -1.37
C VAL A 20 19.62 28.58 -1.65
N ALA A 21 19.32 27.59 -2.50
CA ALA A 21 17.94 27.16 -2.69
C ALA A 21 17.44 26.75 -1.29
N HIS A 22 16.65 27.62 -0.68
CA HIS A 22 16.04 27.31 0.60
C HIS A 22 15.07 26.16 0.34
N ALA A 23 15.34 24.98 0.95
CA ALA A 23 14.42 23.87 0.84
C ALA A 23 13.03 24.33 1.30
N TRP A 24 11.98 23.92 0.59
CA TRP A 24 10.61 24.28 0.97
C TRP A 24 10.32 23.83 2.40
N GLU A 25 9.73 24.74 3.18
CA GLU A 25 9.30 24.52 4.55
C GLU A 25 7.83 24.95 4.69
N PRO A 26 6.94 24.12 5.26
CA PRO A 26 5.54 24.49 5.42
C PRO A 26 5.40 25.63 6.45
N LYS A 27 4.70 26.71 6.05
CA LYS A 27 4.40 27.87 6.91
C LYS A 27 3.10 27.71 7.69
N ALA A 28 2.34 26.65 7.43
CA ALA A 28 1.08 26.30 8.09
C ALA A 28 1.00 24.78 8.24
N PRO A 29 0.11 24.23 9.09
CA PRO A 29 -0.07 22.81 9.20
C PRO A 29 -0.45 22.16 7.86
N ILE A 30 0.16 21.02 7.56
CA ILE A 30 -0.20 20.17 6.40
C ILE A 30 -1.39 19.31 6.80
N ARG A 31 -2.45 19.35 6.02
CA ARG A 31 -3.62 18.49 6.18
C ARG A 31 -3.34 17.12 5.57
N VAL A 32 -3.48 16.06 6.37
CA VAL A 32 -3.23 14.68 5.95
C VAL A 32 -4.53 13.89 5.99
N ILE A 33 -4.96 13.39 4.83
CA ILE A 33 -6.19 12.63 4.66
C ILE A 33 -5.86 11.14 4.67
N ILE A 34 -6.36 10.40 5.66
CA ILE A 34 -6.23 8.95 5.74
C ILE A 34 -7.52 8.31 5.25
N GLY A 35 -7.43 7.47 4.20
CA GLY A 35 -8.61 6.86 3.54
C GLY A 35 -9.32 5.75 4.33
N TYR A 36 -8.88 5.48 5.58
CA TYR A 36 -9.38 4.40 6.42
C TYR A 36 -9.75 4.88 7.81
N GLY A 37 -10.49 4.04 8.55
CA GLY A 37 -10.96 4.36 9.89
C GLY A 37 -9.83 4.58 10.90
N ALA A 38 -10.09 5.43 11.88
CA ALA A 38 -9.18 5.69 12.98
C ALA A 38 -8.87 4.39 13.76
N GLY A 39 -7.61 4.23 14.18
CA GLY A 39 -7.11 3.03 14.86
C GLY A 39 -6.82 1.85 13.94
N GLY A 40 -7.12 1.94 12.63
CA GLY A 40 -6.69 0.96 11.63
C GLY A 40 -5.19 1.03 11.35
N SER A 41 -4.63 -0.01 10.72
CA SER A 41 -3.18 -0.11 10.47
C SER A 41 -2.63 1.11 9.71
N THR A 42 -3.35 1.59 8.70
CA THR A 42 -2.94 2.79 7.92
C THR A 42 -2.95 4.05 8.77
N ASP A 43 -3.94 4.20 9.64
CA ASP A 43 -4.04 5.36 10.54
C ASP A 43 -2.90 5.36 11.57
N VAL A 44 -2.67 4.24 12.23
CA VAL A 44 -1.65 4.15 13.29
C VAL A 44 -0.25 4.34 12.74
N ILE A 45 0.12 3.63 11.66
CA ILE A 45 1.47 3.75 11.07
C ILE A 45 1.67 5.13 10.44
N GLY A 46 0.63 5.69 9.83
CA GLY A 46 0.65 7.02 9.25
C GLY A 46 0.90 8.09 10.31
N ARG A 47 0.13 8.08 11.42
CA ARG A 47 0.31 9.04 12.53
C ARG A 47 1.67 8.89 13.20
N LEU A 48 2.19 7.66 13.33
CA LEU A 48 3.51 7.42 13.88
C LEU A 48 4.60 8.05 13.01
N MET A 49 4.54 7.84 11.70
CA MET A 49 5.47 8.46 10.75
C MET A 49 5.36 10.00 10.77
N LEU A 50 4.14 10.56 10.73
CA LEU A 50 3.92 12.00 10.79
C LEU A 50 4.47 12.59 12.09
N LYS A 51 4.29 11.91 13.23
CA LYS A 51 4.88 12.33 14.50
C LYS A 51 6.41 12.40 14.44
N LYS A 52 7.05 11.48 13.73
CA LYS A 52 8.51 11.54 13.51
C LYS A 52 8.92 12.73 12.66
N ILE A 53 8.16 13.06 11.62
CA ILE A 53 8.41 14.31 10.85
C ILE A 53 8.23 15.54 11.73
N GLU A 54 7.20 15.59 12.58
CA GLU A 54 7.04 16.68 13.55
C GLU A 54 8.25 16.84 14.47
N ASP A 55 8.76 15.71 15.00
CA ASP A 55 9.89 15.71 15.94
C ASP A 55 11.21 16.11 15.25
N GLN A 56 11.42 15.70 13.99
CA GLN A 56 12.65 15.93 13.24
C GLN A 56 12.69 17.31 12.56
N LYS A 57 11.56 17.76 12.00
CA LYS A 57 11.46 18.97 11.15
C LYS A 57 10.69 20.12 11.82
N GLY A 58 9.98 19.88 12.92
CA GLY A 58 9.10 20.87 13.54
C GLY A 58 7.81 21.15 12.76
N TRP A 59 7.55 20.41 11.69
CA TRP A 59 6.32 20.56 10.89
C TRP A 59 5.09 20.27 11.73
N LYS A 60 3.91 20.70 11.28
CA LYS A 60 2.64 20.43 11.94
C LYS A 60 1.67 19.77 10.99
N PHE A 61 0.89 18.82 11.50
CA PHE A 61 -0.08 18.08 10.72
C PHE A 61 -1.48 18.15 11.34
N ILE A 62 -2.50 18.24 10.49
CA ILE A 62 -3.91 18.03 10.82
C ILE A 62 -4.33 16.75 10.15
N VAL A 63 -4.53 15.68 10.92
CA VAL A 63 -4.81 14.34 10.39
C VAL A 63 -6.30 14.04 10.48
N GLU A 64 -6.91 13.75 9.35
CA GLU A 64 -8.33 13.44 9.19
C GLU A 64 -8.53 12.04 8.60
N ASN A 65 -9.46 11.27 9.16
CA ASN A 65 -9.88 9.99 8.61
C ASN A 65 -11.10 10.21 7.70
N LYS A 66 -10.95 9.96 6.40
CA LYS A 66 -12.03 10.07 5.41
C LYS A 66 -12.32 8.71 4.81
N THR A 67 -13.20 7.99 5.46
CA THR A 67 -13.63 6.66 5.02
C THR A 67 -14.67 6.74 3.91
N GLY A 68 -14.85 5.62 3.20
CA GLY A 68 -15.87 5.46 2.16
C GLY A 68 -15.29 5.07 0.81
N ALA A 69 -16.07 4.32 0.03
CA ALA A 69 -15.65 3.74 -1.25
C ALA A 69 -14.27 3.07 -1.18
N GLN A 70 -13.99 2.35 -0.08
CA GLN A 70 -12.68 1.70 0.19
C GLN A 70 -11.46 2.64 0.14
N GLY A 71 -11.62 3.93 0.44
CA GLY A 71 -10.58 4.96 0.32
C GLY A 71 -10.76 5.89 -0.88
N GLY A 72 -11.65 5.57 -1.80
CA GLY A 72 -11.89 6.35 -3.02
C GLY A 72 -12.36 7.79 -2.76
N LEU A 73 -13.12 8.03 -1.66
CA LEU A 73 -13.52 9.39 -1.28
C LEU A 73 -12.31 10.24 -0.84
N ALA A 74 -11.36 9.65 -0.13
CA ALA A 74 -10.11 10.30 0.23
C ALA A 74 -9.27 10.62 -1.01
N ALA A 75 -9.09 9.64 -1.91
CA ALA A 75 -8.34 9.83 -3.15
C ALA A 75 -8.95 10.93 -4.03
N ASN A 76 -10.28 10.99 -4.20
CA ASN A 76 -10.95 12.06 -4.92
C ASN A 76 -10.66 13.45 -4.31
N GLU A 77 -10.60 13.55 -2.99
CA GLU A 77 -10.30 14.83 -2.33
C GLU A 77 -8.85 15.24 -2.53
N ILE A 78 -7.90 14.31 -2.38
CA ILE A 78 -6.48 14.57 -2.62
C ILE A 78 -6.26 15.04 -4.05
N LYS A 79 -6.85 14.36 -5.04
CA LYS A 79 -6.78 14.76 -6.45
C LYS A 79 -7.17 16.22 -6.69
N ASN A 80 -8.24 16.68 -6.01
CA ASN A 80 -8.83 17.99 -6.23
C ASN A 80 -8.21 19.10 -5.35
N ALA A 81 -7.22 18.76 -4.51
CA ALA A 81 -6.54 19.73 -3.66
C ALA A 81 -5.60 20.64 -4.50
N PRO A 82 -5.31 21.86 -4.01
CA PRO A 82 -4.27 22.69 -4.59
C PRO A 82 -2.90 21.98 -4.55
N PRO A 83 -2.08 22.06 -5.62
CA PRO A 83 -0.77 21.41 -5.68
C PRO A 83 0.31 22.26 -4.99
N ASP A 84 0.11 22.63 -3.73
CA ASP A 84 0.96 23.51 -2.93
C ASP A 84 1.65 22.82 -1.75
N GLY A 85 1.40 21.51 -1.57
CA GLY A 85 1.98 20.70 -0.50
C GLY A 85 1.22 20.74 0.82
N TYR A 86 0.12 21.50 0.95
CA TYR A 86 -0.64 21.59 2.18
C TYR A 86 -1.76 20.54 2.31
N VAL A 87 -1.98 19.71 1.30
CA VAL A 87 -2.88 18.55 1.36
C VAL A 87 -2.17 17.33 0.77
N ILE A 88 -2.02 16.30 1.58
CA ILE A 88 -1.52 14.98 1.15
C ILE A 88 -2.41 13.89 1.72
N GLY A 89 -2.26 12.67 1.22
CA GLY A 89 -3.03 11.54 1.70
C GLY A 89 -2.20 10.31 2.00
N ILE A 90 -2.71 9.46 2.87
CA ILE A 90 -2.15 8.13 3.17
C ILE A 90 -3.21 7.09 2.86
N LEU A 91 -2.95 6.26 1.85
CA LEU A 91 -3.82 5.19 1.39
C LEU A 91 -2.99 3.94 1.08
N SER A 92 -3.67 2.91 0.61
CA SER A 92 -3.01 1.75 -0.02
C SER A 92 -2.77 2.06 -1.50
N ASN A 93 -1.65 1.59 -2.08
CA ASN A 93 -1.42 1.73 -3.51
C ASN A 93 -2.52 1.06 -4.35
N ALA A 94 -3.18 0.01 -3.83
CA ALA A 94 -4.31 -0.63 -4.50
C ALA A 94 -5.48 0.33 -4.73
N ASN A 95 -5.69 1.34 -3.87
CA ASN A 95 -6.72 2.37 -4.09
C ASN A 95 -6.46 3.13 -5.39
N PHE A 96 -5.24 3.51 -5.63
CA PHE A 96 -4.87 4.25 -6.84
C PHE A 96 -4.85 3.35 -8.09
N ALA A 97 -4.38 2.10 -7.94
CA ALA A 97 -4.20 1.18 -9.06
C ALA A 97 -5.48 0.48 -9.51
N LEU A 98 -6.44 0.23 -8.60
CA LEU A 98 -7.57 -0.66 -8.87
C LEU A 98 -8.94 0.04 -8.79
N ASP A 99 -9.17 0.91 -7.79
CA ASP A 99 -10.53 1.38 -7.49
C ASP A 99 -11.19 2.13 -8.66
N HIS A 100 -10.42 2.89 -9.45
CA HIS A 100 -10.91 3.58 -10.64
C HIS A 100 -11.40 2.62 -11.75
N LEU A 101 -10.99 1.35 -11.69
CA LEU A 101 -11.40 0.31 -12.65
C LEU A 101 -12.68 -0.41 -12.23
N ILE A 102 -13.02 -0.39 -10.94
CA ILE A 102 -14.09 -1.23 -10.36
C ILE A 102 -15.17 -0.45 -9.60
N SER A 103 -14.98 0.86 -9.36
CA SER A 103 -15.90 1.67 -8.59
C SER A 103 -16.33 2.92 -9.37
N LYS A 104 -17.65 3.08 -9.57
CA LYS A 104 -18.22 4.30 -10.21
C LYS A 104 -18.05 5.57 -9.38
N SER A 105 -17.77 5.45 -8.08
CA SER A 105 -17.49 6.58 -7.18
C SER A 105 -16.05 7.08 -7.23
N SER A 106 -15.14 6.32 -7.86
CA SER A 106 -13.74 6.71 -8.04
C SER A 106 -13.60 7.48 -9.34
N THR A 107 -13.56 8.81 -9.24
CA THR A 107 -13.53 9.73 -10.41
C THR A 107 -12.13 10.19 -10.75
N TYR A 108 -11.11 9.43 -10.36
CA TYR A 108 -9.69 9.70 -10.59
C TYR A 108 -9.03 8.61 -11.42
N MET A 109 -7.86 8.95 -11.95
CA MET A 109 -6.95 8.02 -12.59
C MET A 109 -5.62 7.99 -11.82
N PRO A 110 -4.81 6.94 -11.93
CA PRO A 110 -3.49 6.89 -11.28
C PRO A 110 -2.59 8.08 -11.60
N GLU A 111 -2.71 8.63 -12.80
CA GLU A 111 -1.93 9.77 -13.31
C GLU A 111 -2.34 11.12 -12.70
N ASP A 112 -3.39 11.16 -11.90
CA ASP A 112 -3.88 12.39 -11.25
C ASP A 112 -3.13 12.73 -9.95
N PHE A 113 -2.15 11.91 -9.57
CA PHE A 113 -1.42 12.05 -8.30
C PHE A 113 0.09 12.20 -8.51
N HIS A 114 0.73 12.83 -7.52
CA HIS A 114 2.14 12.74 -7.27
C HIS A 114 2.37 11.78 -6.10
N TYR A 115 2.99 10.63 -6.36
CA TYR A 115 3.29 9.64 -5.32
C TYR A 115 4.57 10.05 -4.59
N LEU A 116 4.48 10.22 -3.28
CA LEU A 116 5.55 10.80 -2.45
C LEU A 116 6.45 9.74 -1.81
N GLY A 117 5.98 8.50 -1.73
CA GLY A 117 6.73 7.39 -1.13
C GLY A 117 5.85 6.45 -0.33
N THR A 118 6.46 5.43 0.26
CA THR A 118 5.77 4.40 1.05
C THR A 118 6.31 4.35 2.48
N ILE A 119 5.51 3.79 3.40
CA ILE A 119 5.92 3.58 4.80
C ILE A 119 6.37 2.14 5.01
N ALA A 120 5.55 1.18 4.58
CA ALA A 120 5.81 -0.24 4.71
C ALA A 120 5.01 -1.04 3.66
N ARG A 121 5.51 -2.22 3.31
CA ARG A 121 4.79 -3.24 2.54
C ARG A 121 3.89 -4.03 3.50
N ILE A 122 2.64 -4.26 3.06
CA ILE A 122 1.68 -5.08 3.80
C ILE A 122 1.92 -6.54 3.40
N GLU A 123 2.28 -7.36 4.38
CA GLU A 123 2.53 -8.78 4.16
C GLU A 123 1.24 -9.57 4.23
N TYR A 124 0.77 -10.07 3.09
CA TYR A 124 -0.41 -10.91 2.99
C TYR A 124 -0.04 -12.39 2.88
N ALA A 125 -0.80 -13.23 3.56
CA ALA A 125 -0.75 -14.68 3.38
C ALA A 125 -2.13 -15.27 3.18
N LEU A 126 -2.22 -16.30 2.35
CA LEU A 126 -3.35 -17.22 2.32
C LEU A 126 -3.19 -18.18 3.50
N VAL A 127 -4.17 -18.21 4.39
CA VAL A 127 -4.13 -18.99 5.63
C VAL A 127 -5.33 -19.91 5.76
N ALA A 128 -5.14 -21.02 6.46
CA ALA A 128 -6.15 -22.02 6.78
C ALA A 128 -6.07 -22.45 8.25
N ALA A 129 -7.08 -23.17 8.73
CA ALA A 129 -7.02 -23.83 10.02
C ALA A 129 -5.86 -24.84 10.04
N LYS A 130 -5.28 -25.06 11.24
CA LYS A 130 -4.14 -25.98 11.43
C LYS A 130 -4.38 -27.38 10.86
N ASP A 131 -5.59 -27.89 11.10
CA ASP A 131 -6.01 -29.24 10.73
C ASP A 131 -6.57 -29.35 9.30
N ALA A 132 -6.60 -28.25 8.53
CA ALA A 132 -6.97 -28.29 7.12
C ALA A 132 -6.10 -29.31 6.37
N PRO A 133 -6.69 -30.14 5.46
CA PRO A 133 -5.98 -31.26 4.81
C PRO A 133 -5.08 -30.80 3.64
N TYR A 134 -4.58 -29.57 3.65
CA TYR A 134 -3.69 -29.00 2.64
C TYR A 134 -2.72 -28.01 3.29
N ASN A 135 -1.47 -27.99 2.81
CA ASN A 135 -0.38 -27.17 3.36
C ASN A 135 0.23 -26.20 2.33
N ASN A 136 -0.19 -26.29 1.07
CA ASN A 136 0.29 -25.49 -0.04
C ASN A 136 -0.80 -25.38 -1.10
N LEU A 137 -0.56 -24.55 -2.14
CA LEU A 137 -1.55 -24.31 -3.20
C LEU A 137 -1.85 -25.54 -4.05
N ALA A 138 -0.90 -26.44 -4.25
CA ALA A 138 -1.11 -27.67 -5.02
C ALA A 138 -2.07 -28.61 -4.27
N GLU A 139 -1.82 -28.85 -2.98
CA GLU A 139 -2.70 -29.65 -2.12
C GLU A 139 -4.09 -29.02 -1.97
N LEU A 140 -4.18 -27.67 -1.86
CA LEU A 140 -5.44 -26.96 -1.87
C LEU A 140 -6.22 -27.19 -3.17
N ALA A 141 -5.53 -27.16 -4.32
CA ALA A 141 -6.14 -27.40 -5.61
C ALA A 141 -6.65 -28.86 -5.74
N GLU A 142 -5.90 -29.84 -5.27
CA GLU A 142 -6.34 -31.25 -5.25
C GLU A 142 -7.54 -31.44 -4.34
N TYR A 143 -7.52 -30.84 -3.14
CA TYR A 143 -8.64 -30.88 -2.20
C TYR A 143 -9.91 -30.33 -2.85
N THR A 144 -9.83 -29.16 -3.48
CA THR A 144 -10.97 -28.49 -4.13
C THR A 144 -11.54 -29.33 -5.28
N LYS A 145 -10.69 -29.93 -6.11
CA LYS A 145 -11.12 -30.83 -7.19
C LYS A 145 -11.90 -32.04 -6.69
N LYS A 146 -11.55 -32.55 -5.49
CA LYS A 146 -12.16 -33.73 -4.91
C LYS A 146 -13.44 -33.41 -4.11
N ASN A 147 -13.47 -32.27 -3.42
CA ASN A 147 -14.50 -31.94 -2.42
C ASN A 147 -15.42 -30.78 -2.86
N GLY A 148 -15.18 -30.17 -4.01
CA GLY A 148 -15.92 -29.01 -4.51
C GLY A 148 -15.33 -27.66 -4.06
N PRO A 149 -16.03 -26.55 -4.36
CA PRO A 149 -15.56 -25.20 -4.06
C PRO A 149 -15.26 -24.98 -2.57
N ILE A 150 -14.20 -24.23 -2.28
CA ILE A 150 -13.86 -23.83 -0.91
C ILE A 150 -14.51 -22.50 -0.54
N SER A 151 -14.81 -22.29 0.75
CA SER A 151 -15.24 -20.99 1.26
C SER A 151 -14.03 -20.10 1.55
N PHE A 152 -14.08 -18.87 1.03
CA PHE A 152 -13.07 -17.85 1.22
C PHE A 152 -13.65 -16.65 1.96
N SER A 153 -13.18 -16.37 3.18
CA SER A 153 -13.57 -15.13 3.87
C SER A 153 -12.76 -13.94 3.37
N SER A 154 -13.47 -12.88 2.95
CA SER A 154 -12.88 -11.70 2.27
C SER A 154 -13.14 -10.42 3.03
N THR A 155 -12.11 -9.57 3.16
CA THR A 155 -12.20 -8.25 3.80
C THR A 155 -12.31 -7.09 2.81
N GLY A 156 -12.41 -7.38 1.52
CA GLY A 156 -12.52 -6.33 0.51
C GLY A 156 -12.21 -6.82 -0.90
N ARG A 157 -12.56 -5.98 -1.84
CA ARG A 157 -12.56 -6.34 -3.26
C ARG A 157 -11.17 -6.73 -3.79
N VAL A 158 -10.12 -6.05 -3.37
CA VAL A 158 -8.76 -6.36 -3.84
C VAL A 158 -8.32 -7.76 -3.44
N LEU A 159 -8.65 -8.22 -2.21
CA LEU A 159 -8.29 -9.57 -1.77
C LEU A 159 -9.16 -10.64 -2.43
N GLU A 160 -10.42 -10.32 -2.71
CA GLU A 160 -11.33 -11.19 -3.44
C GLU A 160 -10.84 -11.40 -4.89
N LEU A 161 -10.46 -10.33 -5.59
CA LEU A 161 -9.89 -10.40 -6.93
C LEU A 161 -8.52 -11.08 -6.93
N THR A 162 -7.72 -10.92 -5.87
CA THR A 162 -6.46 -11.65 -5.69
C THR A 162 -6.71 -13.15 -5.60
N MET A 163 -7.66 -13.57 -4.77
CA MET A 163 -8.05 -14.99 -4.67
C MET A 163 -8.61 -15.50 -5.98
N GLU A 164 -9.39 -14.70 -6.70
CA GLU A 164 -9.92 -15.08 -8.01
C GLU A 164 -8.81 -15.33 -9.04
N ARG A 165 -7.79 -14.46 -9.11
CA ARG A 165 -6.63 -14.66 -10.00
C ARG A 165 -5.89 -15.94 -9.70
N ILE A 166 -5.59 -16.19 -8.43
CA ILE A 166 -4.92 -17.42 -7.98
C ILE A 166 -5.78 -18.65 -8.32
N SER A 167 -7.07 -18.58 -8.03
CA SER A 167 -8.01 -19.68 -8.28
C SER A 167 -8.15 -20.02 -9.75
N GLN A 168 -8.23 -19.03 -10.62
CA GLN A 168 -8.26 -19.22 -12.07
C GLN A 168 -7.00 -19.94 -12.57
N LYS A 169 -5.82 -19.53 -12.05
CA LYS A 169 -4.55 -20.15 -12.43
C LYS A 169 -4.44 -21.60 -11.98
N LEU A 170 -4.98 -21.92 -10.80
CA LEU A 170 -4.98 -23.28 -10.23
C LEU A 170 -6.12 -24.16 -10.76
N GLY A 171 -7.10 -23.58 -11.49
CA GLY A 171 -8.29 -24.29 -11.95
C GLY A 171 -9.22 -24.73 -10.82
N ILE A 172 -9.35 -23.92 -9.77
CA ILE A 172 -10.21 -24.17 -8.61
C ILE A 172 -11.34 -23.14 -8.53
N GLU A 173 -12.36 -23.46 -7.73
CA GLU A 173 -13.48 -22.56 -7.44
C GLU A 173 -13.56 -22.24 -5.96
N PHE A 174 -14.05 -21.05 -5.64
CA PHE A 174 -14.33 -20.63 -4.28
C PHE A 174 -15.66 -19.89 -4.18
N VAL A 175 -16.23 -19.89 -2.97
CA VAL A 175 -17.40 -19.09 -2.60
C VAL A 175 -16.95 -18.02 -1.62
N SER A 176 -17.15 -16.76 -1.99
CA SER A 176 -16.76 -15.61 -1.15
C SER A 176 -17.75 -15.44 0.00
N ALA A 177 -17.21 -15.24 1.21
CA ALA A 177 -17.94 -14.85 2.43
C ALA A 177 -17.42 -13.47 2.89
N PRO A 178 -18.09 -12.36 2.49
CA PRO A 178 -17.66 -11.01 2.85
C PRO A 178 -17.68 -10.79 4.37
N THR A 179 -16.68 -10.04 4.85
CA THR A 179 -16.54 -9.69 6.27
C THR A 179 -16.26 -8.19 6.43
N SER A 180 -16.45 -7.69 7.64
CA SER A 180 -16.22 -6.28 7.97
C SER A 180 -14.73 -5.93 8.23
N GLY A 181 -13.84 -6.95 8.28
CA GLY A 181 -12.42 -6.72 8.54
C GLY A 181 -11.62 -8.01 8.74
N SER A 182 -10.29 -7.91 8.69
CA SER A 182 -9.36 -9.04 8.76
C SER A 182 -9.53 -9.88 10.03
N ALA A 183 -9.83 -9.27 11.17
CA ALA A 183 -10.07 -10.00 12.41
C ALA A 183 -11.27 -10.95 12.28
N GLN A 184 -12.38 -10.49 11.72
CA GLN A 184 -13.55 -11.32 11.48
C GLN A 184 -13.25 -12.44 10.47
N SER A 185 -12.52 -12.15 9.40
CA SER A 185 -12.13 -13.18 8.42
C SER A 185 -11.30 -14.29 9.05
N VAL A 186 -10.33 -13.93 9.88
CA VAL A 186 -9.51 -14.89 10.63
C VAL A 186 -10.36 -15.72 11.60
N GLN A 187 -11.30 -15.10 12.31
CA GLN A 187 -12.21 -15.83 13.21
C GLN A 187 -13.09 -16.84 12.49
N LEU A 188 -13.58 -16.52 11.29
CA LEU A 188 -14.34 -17.48 10.49
C LEU A 188 -13.52 -18.73 10.12
N VAL A 189 -12.22 -18.56 9.83
CA VAL A 189 -11.32 -19.69 9.56
C VAL A 189 -11.04 -20.49 10.82
N LEU A 190 -10.76 -19.83 11.95
CA LEU A 190 -10.56 -20.49 13.25
C LEU A 190 -11.78 -21.30 13.70
N GLY A 191 -12.98 -20.77 13.44
CA GLY A 191 -14.24 -21.43 13.78
C GLY A 191 -14.71 -22.48 12.77
N GLY A 192 -13.96 -22.75 11.69
CA GLY A 192 -14.35 -23.70 10.65
C GLY A 192 -15.51 -23.23 9.75
N HIS A 193 -15.87 -21.93 9.80
CA HIS A 193 -16.94 -21.33 8.99
C HIS A 193 -16.43 -20.87 7.61
N ALA A 194 -15.11 -20.77 7.42
CA ALA A 194 -14.46 -20.57 6.16
C ALA A 194 -13.24 -21.49 6.05
N ASN A 195 -12.95 -21.96 4.84
CA ASN A 195 -11.81 -22.82 4.58
C ASN A 195 -10.50 -22.05 4.62
N VAL A 196 -10.48 -20.85 4.01
CA VAL A 196 -9.28 -20.01 3.89
C VAL A 196 -9.63 -18.53 3.95
N THR A 197 -8.62 -17.71 4.25
CA THR A 197 -8.66 -16.25 4.07
C THR A 197 -7.30 -15.73 3.60
N ILE A 198 -7.28 -14.57 2.94
CA ILE A 198 -6.07 -13.77 2.76
C ILE A 198 -6.09 -12.69 3.84
N SER A 199 -5.03 -12.64 4.66
CA SER A 199 -4.95 -11.72 5.80
C SER A 199 -3.57 -11.04 5.86
N GLY A 200 -3.55 -9.76 6.22
CA GLY A 200 -2.33 -8.96 6.44
C GLY A 200 -2.02 -8.82 7.93
N GLY A 201 -1.08 -9.60 8.46
CA GLY A 201 -0.56 -9.50 9.82
C GLY A 201 -1.44 -10.10 10.93
N VAL A 202 -2.76 -9.86 10.94
CA VAL A 202 -3.69 -10.28 12.01
C VAL A 202 -3.67 -11.79 12.27
N HIS A 203 -3.35 -12.60 11.27
CA HIS A 203 -3.30 -14.06 11.37
C HIS A 203 -2.04 -14.58 12.08
N VAL A 204 -0.96 -13.78 12.12
CA VAL A 204 0.37 -14.27 12.52
C VAL A 204 0.42 -14.81 13.96
N PRO A 205 -0.17 -14.16 14.98
CA PRO A 205 -0.19 -14.73 16.32
C PRO A 205 -0.87 -16.12 16.38
N TYR A 206 -1.85 -16.36 15.51
CA TYR A 206 -2.53 -17.67 15.42
C TYR A 206 -1.69 -18.72 14.67
N VAL A 207 -0.85 -18.31 13.74
CA VAL A 207 0.14 -19.19 13.10
C VAL A 207 1.24 -19.55 14.10
N GLU A 208 1.80 -18.58 14.82
CA GLU A 208 2.81 -18.79 15.85
C GLU A 208 2.32 -19.70 16.99
N SER A 209 1.05 -19.55 17.40
CA SER A 209 0.42 -20.43 18.41
C SER A 209 -0.05 -21.78 17.85
N GLY A 210 0.10 -22.01 16.53
CA GLY A 210 -0.27 -23.26 15.89
C GLY A 210 -1.77 -23.50 15.76
N GLN A 211 -2.59 -22.46 15.76
CA GLN A 211 -4.03 -22.54 15.52
C GLN A 211 -4.38 -22.40 14.04
N LEU A 212 -3.58 -21.61 13.31
CA LEU A 212 -3.62 -21.48 11.86
C LEU A 212 -2.32 -21.95 11.23
N LYS A 213 -2.33 -22.09 9.93
CA LYS A 213 -1.12 -22.28 9.11
C LYS A 213 -1.18 -21.39 7.86
N SER A 214 -0.03 -20.90 7.45
CA SER A 214 0.13 -20.20 6.17
C SER A 214 0.26 -21.21 5.05
N ILE A 215 -0.52 -21.02 3.99
CA ILE A 215 -0.53 -21.88 2.79
C ILE A 215 0.40 -21.31 1.73
N ALA A 216 0.36 -19.99 1.55
CA ALA A 216 1.23 -19.27 0.64
C ALA A 216 1.38 -17.81 1.07
N SER A 217 2.55 -17.21 0.90
CA SER A 217 2.66 -15.76 0.85
C SER A 217 2.00 -15.27 -0.44
N VAL A 218 1.14 -14.27 -0.35
CA VAL A 218 0.52 -13.67 -1.55
C VAL A 218 1.11 -12.30 -1.88
N THR A 219 2.29 -11.99 -1.32
CA THR A 219 3.14 -10.84 -1.66
C THR A 219 4.34 -11.28 -2.50
N GLY A 220 5.11 -10.32 -3.05
CA GLY A 220 6.25 -10.58 -3.92
C GLY A 220 7.46 -11.25 -3.26
N GLY A 221 7.42 -11.43 -1.94
CA GLY A 221 8.43 -12.12 -1.15
C GLY A 221 7.82 -13.09 -0.15
N ARG A 222 8.65 -13.97 0.40
CA ARG A 222 8.27 -14.78 1.55
C ARG A 222 8.20 -13.90 2.79
N ALA A 223 7.27 -14.20 3.69
CA ALA A 223 7.12 -13.44 4.92
C ALA A 223 8.21 -13.83 5.94
N ASP A 224 8.78 -12.85 6.64
CA ASP A 224 9.86 -13.07 7.62
C ASP A 224 9.43 -14.02 8.76
N TYR A 225 8.15 -13.99 9.16
CA TYR A 225 7.59 -14.89 10.20
C TYR A 225 7.35 -16.32 9.72
N ALA A 226 7.41 -16.57 8.40
CA ALA A 226 7.20 -17.88 7.79
C ALA A 226 8.09 -18.07 6.55
N PRO A 227 9.43 -18.06 6.70
CA PRO A 227 10.37 -18.07 5.57
C PRO A 227 10.32 -19.35 4.73
N ASP A 228 9.82 -20.45 5.30
CA ASP A 228 9.67 -21.74 4.62
C ASP A 228 8.43 -21.80 3.73
N ILE A 229 7.50 -20.85 3.89
CA ILE A 229 6.29 -20.80 3.08
C ILE A 229 6.56 -20.04 1.78
N GLY A 230 6.45 -20.76 0.66
CA GLY A 230 6.63 -20.18 -0.67
C GLY A 230 5.56 -19.13 -1.01
N THR A 231 5.95 -18.20 -1.90
CA THR A 231 4.99 -17.24 -2.46
C THR A 231 3.99 -17.94 -3.37
N SER A 232 2.85 -17.29 -3.64
CA SER A 232 1.88 -17.76 -4.62
C SER A 232 2.52 -17.98 -6.01
N MET A 233 3.47 -17.12 -6.40
CA MET A 233 4.22 -17.29 -7.66
C MET A 233 5.07 -18.56 -7.65
N GLU A 234 5.86 -18.78 -6.59
CA GLU A 234 6.71 -20.00 -6.45
C GLU A 234 5.87 -21.28 -6.45
N GLN A 235 4.64 -21.23 -5.95
CA GLN A 235 3.72 -22.35 -5.85
C GLN A 235 2.78 -22.49 -7.06
N GLY A 236 3.01 -21.75 -8.15
CA GLY A 236 2.22 -21.83 -9.37
C GLY A 236 0.87 -21.11 -9.36
N GLY A 237 0.57 -20.32 -8.35
CA GLY A 237 -0.66 -19.50 -8.24
C GLY A 237 -0.70 -18.30 -9.20
N GLY A 238 0.43 -17.96 -9.82
CA GLY A 238 0.52 -17.04 -10.96
C GLY A 238 0.23 -15.57 -10.66
N PHE A 239 0.05 -15.19 -9.39
CA PHE A 239 -0.18 -13.80 -8.98
C PHE A 239 0.28 -13.54 -7.55
N VAL A 240 0.79 -12.35 -7.32
CA VAL A 240 1.04 -11.78 -5.99
C VAL A 240 0.46 -10.37 -5.93
N LEU A 241 0.08 -9.95 -4.73
CA LEU A 241 -0.44 -8.61 -4.46
C LEU A 241 0.63 -7.78 -3.77
N GLU A 242 1.27 -6.87 -4.49
CA GLU A 242 2.12 -5.86 -3.88
C GLU A 242 1.25 -4.73 -3.33
N ASN A 243 1.24 -4.58 -2.02
CA ASN A 243 0.44 -3.54 -1.37
C ASN A 243 1.24 -2.81 -0.29
N TYR A 244 1.17 -1.49 -0.30
CA TYR A 244 1.97 -0.60 0.55
C TYR A 244 1.08 0.46 1.19
N PHE A 245 1.48 0.94 2.38
CA PHE A 245 0.99 2.22 2.89
C PHE A 245 1.68 3.33 2.10
N LEU A 246 0.94 4.01 1.23
CA LEU A 246 1.44 4.92 0.21
C LEU A 246 0.99 6.36 0.50
N LEU A 247 1.92 7.31 0.38
CA LEU A 247 1.63 8.73 0.44
C LEU A 247 1.51 9.31 -0.96
N ALA A 248 0.49 10.13 -1.14
CA ALA A 248 0.26 10.83 -2.40
C ALA A 248 -0.23 12.27 -2.16
N GLY A 249 0.15 13.17 -3.03
CA GLY A 249 -0.40 14.50 -3.16
C GLY A 249 -1.13 14.67 -4.49
N PRO A 250 -1.74 15.83 -4.75
CA PRO A 250 -2.30 16.15 -6.06
C PRO A 250 -1.20 16.19 -7.12
N LYS A 251 -1.58 15.96 -8.37
CA LYS A 251 -0.67 16.09 -9.52
C LYS A 251 -0.04 17.49 -9.58
N ASN A 252 1.14 17.58 -10.13
CA ASN A 252 1.84 18.86 -10.38
C ASN A 252 2.29 19.60 -9.10
N LEU A 253 2.62 18.88 -8.02
CA LEU A 253 3.35 19.49 -6.92
C LEU A 253 4.63 20.14 -7.44
N PRO A 254 4.98 21.38 -7.00
CA PRO A 254 6.27 21.98 -7.33
C PRO A 254 7.42 21.04 -6.92
N PRO A 255 8.49 20.94 -7.73
CA PRO A 255 9.57 19.99 -7.46
C PRO A 255 10.26 20.16 -6.10
N ASP A 256 10.41 21.39 -5.63
CA ASP A 256 10.99 21.70 -4.33
C ASP A 256 10.06 21.28 -3.17
N VAL A 257 8.74 21.45 -3.33
CA VAL A 257 7.72 21.00 -2.38
C VAL A 257 7.71 19.48 -2.30
N ALA A 258 7.60 18.81 -3.46
CA ALA A 258 7.59 17.35 -3.54
C ALA A 258 8.84 16.77 -2.89
N LYS A 259 10.02 17.28 -3.27
CA LYS A 259 11.29 16.80 -2.70
C LYS A 259 11.38 16.98 -1.19
N ALA A 260 10.97 18.11 -0.66
CA ALA A 260 11.02 18.35 0.78
C ALA A 260 10.14 17.35 1.55
N ILE A 261 8.94 17.04 1.03
CA ILE A 261 8.04 16.06 1.63
C ILE A 261 8.60 14.64 1.49
N GLU A 262 9.12 14.27 0.31
CA GLU A 262 9.75 12.97 0.05
C GLU A 262 10.94 12.71 0.98
N ASP A 263 11.82 13.71 1.17
CA ASP A 263 12.96 13.62 2.07
C ASP A 263 12.52 13.45 3.54
N ALA A 264 11.48 14.18 3.96
CA ALA A 264 10.93 14.05 5.31
C ALA A 264 10.32 12.66 5.55
N ILE A 265 9.61 12.11 4.57
CA ILE A 265 9.08 10.74 4.62
C ILE A 265 10.23 9.72 4.72
N ASP A 266 11.24 9.85 3.87
CA ASP A 266 12.37 8.92 3.82
C ASP A 266 13.14 8.88 5.15
N GLU A 267 13.35 10.04 5.76
CA GLU A 267 13.99 10.15 7.08
C GLU A 267 13.11 9.54 8.19
N ALA A 268 11.82 9.86 8.21
CA ALA A 268 10.90 9.36 9.23
C ALA A 268 10.70 7.84 9.18
N VAL A 269 10.59 7.27 7.98
CA VAL A 269 10.45 5.81 7.78
C VAL A 269 11.65 5.04 8.30
N LYS A 270 12.85 5.63 8.29
CA LYS A 270 14.09 5.00 8.83
C LYS A 270 14.12 4.97 10.36
N SER A 271 13.23 5.69 11.05
CA SER A 271 13.21 5.72 12.51
C SER A 271 12.96 4.35 13.13
N GLN A 272 13.52 4.13 14.33
CA GLN A 272 13.38 2.87 15.05
C GLN A 272 11.90 2.57 15.35
N GLU A 273 11.14 3.57 15.75
CA GLU A 273 9.75 3.40 16.17
C GLU A 273 8.84 2.98 15.00
N VAL A 274 9.05 3.51 13.78
CA VAL A 274 8.32 3.05 12.59
C VAL A 274 8.72 1.61 12.26
N GLY A 275 10.00 1.27 12.42
CA GLY A 275 10.51 -0.10 12.25
C GLY A 275 9.89 -1.08 13.24
N ASP A 276 9.88 -0.74 14.52
CA ASP A 276 9.32 -1.57 15.58
C ASP A 276 7.82 -1.79 15.40
N TYR A 277 7.09 -0.73 15.00
CA TYR A 277 5.67 -0.88 14.71
C TYR A 277 5.41 -1.76 13.49
N ALA A 278 6.17 -1.56 12.41
CA ALA A 278 6.04 -2.40 11.22
C ALA A 278 6.30 -3.88 11.56
N ALA A 279 7.40 -4.17 12.28
CA ALA A 279 7.72 -5.53 12.74
C ALA A 279 6.63 -6.10 13.65
N LYS A 280 6.14 -5.31 14.63
CA LYS A 280 5.06 -5.73 15.54
C LYS A 280 3.75 -6.06 14.82
N THR A 281 3.50 -5.43 13.70
CA THR A 281 2.31 -5.66 12.86
C THR A 281 2.60 -6.56 11.66
N TYR A 282 3.77 -7.19 11.66
CA TYR A 282 4.22 -8.13 10.61
C TYR A 282 4.20 -7.51 9.20
N ASN A 283 4.59 -6.25 9.09
CA ASN A 283 4.79 -5.54 7.84
C ASN A 283 6.27 -5.29 7.61
N THR A 284 6.70 -5.27 6.35
CA THR A 284 8.10 -4.96 6.01
C THR A 284 8.27 -3.46 5.83
N ARG A 285 8.96 -2.79 6.78
CA ARG A 285 9.29 -1.37 6.67
C ARG A 285 10.10 -1.08 5.42
N GLY A 286 9.75 -0.03 4.69
CA GLY A 286 10.55 0.44 3.56
C GLY A 286 9.89 1.58 2.80
N ASN A 287 10.69 2.60 2.47
CA ASN A 287 10.29 3.63 1.54
C ASN A 287 10.81 3.29 0.15
N ARG A 288 9.91 3.18 -0.82
CA ARG A 288 10.26 2.93 -2.23
C ARG A 288 10.60 4.20 -2.99
N GLY A 289 10.38 5.37 -2.36
CA GLY A 289 10.54 6.68 -3.00
C GLY A 289 9.50 6.94 -4.08
N SER A 290 9.45 8.17 -4.53
CA SER A 290 8.45 8.67 -5.48
C SER A 290 8.46 7.93 -6.83
N LYS A 291 9.64 7.79 -7.43
CA LYS A 291 9.79 7.14 -8.74
C LYS A 291 9.27 5.70 -8.73
N GLN A 292 9.75 4.87 -7.80
CA GLN A 292 9.35 3.48 -7.74
C GLN A 292 7.88 3.32 -7.35
N SER A 293 7.38 4.14 -6.44
CA SER A 293 5.96 4.14 -6.07
C SER A 293 5.06 4.45 -7.27
N THR A 294 5.48 5.40 -8.13
CA THR A 294 4.77 5.71 -9.37
C THR A 294 4.78 4.51 -10.34
N GLU A 295 5.94 3.91 -10.56
CA GLU A 295 6.08 2.74 -11.44
C GLU A 295 5.24 1.57 -10.95
N ASP A 296 5.22 1.32 -9.62
CA ASP A 296 4.44 0.24 -9.00
C ASP A 296 2.93 0.44 -9.21
N VAL A 297 2.42 1.64 -8.94
CA VAL A 297 0.98 1.95 -9.12
C VAL A 297 0.58 1.84 -10.58
N MET A 298 1.35 2.41 -11.50
CA MET A 298 1.06 2.37 -12.94
C MET A 298 1.10 0.94 -13.49
N THR A 299 2.10 0.16 -13.08
CA THR A 299 2.23 -1.25 -13.49
C THR A 299 1.08 -2.08 -12.96
N GLN A 300 0.76 -1.94 -11.67
CA GLN A 300 -0.34 -2.66 -11.06
C GLN A 300 -1.70 -2.28 -11.68
N SER A 301 -1.92 -0.99 -11.99
CA SER A 301 -3.14 -0.54 -12.67
C SER A 301 -3.28 -1.16 -14.06
N ARG A 302 -2.19 -1.23 -14.83
CA ARG A 302 -2.18 -1.88 -16.14
C ARG A 302 -2.50 -3.38 -16.02
N GLU A 303 -1.85 -4.09 -15.11
CA GLU A 303 -2.09 -5.51 -14.87
C GLU A 303 -3.54 -5.81 -14.46
N TRP A 304 -4.14 -4.99 -13.61
CA TRP A 304 -5.55 -5.10 -13.25
C TRP A 304 -6.45 -4.85 -14.45
N ARG A 305 -6.19 -3.81 -15.24
CA ARG A 305 -6.98 -3.45 -16.44
C ARG A 305 -6.97 -4.58 -17.47
N GLU A 306 -5.82 -5.20 -17.68
CA GLU A 306 -5.68 -6.32 -18.61
C GLU A 306 -6.38 -7.60 -18.13
N TRP A 307 -6.38 -7.82 -16.83
CA TRP A 307 -6.96 -9.04 -16.26
C TRP A 307 -8.46 -8.93 -15.95
N LEU A 308 -8.98 -7.79 -15.52
CA LEU A 308 -10.38 -7.62 -15.09
C LEU A 308 -11.45 -8.10 -16.09
N PRO A 309 -11.27 -7.99 -17.42
CA PRO A 309 -12.22 -8.58 -18.38
C PRO A 309 -12.42 -10.09 -18.25
N ASN A 310 -11.44 -10.79 -17.67
CA ASN A 310 -11.47 -12.23 -17.40
C ASN A 310 -12.09 -12.59 -16.05
N SER A 311 -12.34 -11.58 -15.18
CA SER A 311 -12.94 -11.79 -13.86
C SER A 311 -14.40 -12.19 -13.99
N LYS A 312 -14.77 -13.27 -13.31
CA LYS A 312 -16.18 -13.71 -13.19
C LYS A 312 -16.99 -12.76 -12.30
N SER A 313 -16.35 -12.21 -11.27
CA SER A 313 -16.99 -11.36 -10.28
C SER A 313 -17.14 -9.91 -10.72
N THR A 314 -16.37 -9.43 -11.68
CA THR A 314 -16.52 -8.07 -12.23
C THR A 314 -17.76 -7.97 -13.13
N LYS A 315 -18.17 -9.06 -13.77
CA LYS A 315 -19.39 -9.10 -14.58
C LYS A 315 -20.67 -8.83 -13.79
N LEU A 316 -20.65 -8.97 -12.47
CA LEU A 316 -21.76 -8.70 -11.57
C LEU A 316 -21.86 -7.23 -11.13
N VAL A 317 -20.81 -6.42 -11.32
CA VAL A 317 -20.77 -5.01 -10.88
C VAL A 317 -21.09 -4.03 -12.02
N VAL A 318 -21.00 -4.49 -13.28
CA VAL A 318 -21.23 -3.65 -14.47
C VAL A 318 -22.72 -3.66 -14.92
N GLN A 319 -23.55 -4.49 -14.31
CA GLN A 319 -25.01 -4.46 -14.43
C GLN A 319 -25.63 -3.61 -13.31
#